data_1dae2f8695a94f41364b3a2b976acc66
#
_entry.id   1dae2f8695a94f41364b3a2b976acc66
#
_cell.length_a   1.000
_cell.length_b   1.000
_cell.length_c   1.000
_cell.angle_alpha   90.00
_cell.angle_beta   90.00
_cell.angle_gamma   90.00
#
_symmetry.space_group_name_H-M   'P 1'
#
loop_
_entity.id
_entity.type
_entity.pdbx_description
1 polymer ?
#
loop_
_entity_poly.entity_id
_entity_poly.type
_entity_poly.pdbx_seq_one_letter_code
_entity_poly.pdbx_strand_id
1 'polypeptide(L)'
;MAKLKMGGKRRRTSILEVVLLVLLFIVPGRVWAEQPTKVQKAAGESPATTQTTTPSSTEEQKISPQEAEKLFRSVDEILRFASKDTLLPIKREVKRQLVSRDVVESYVNKHTSEDEDAKRLRRSELVLKKFGLLPRDFDLGKFLPLLLKEQVAGYYDPKSRTVNLLDWLGADQQKPVLAHELTHALQDQSFNLEKYMKPADADLVKKKEITAQDIENDEVSTTRQAVVEGQAMVVLVDYMLEPMGLSLKNSPQVVQGLKDGMLVGTADSVQFRNAPIYMKEALTFPYRYGIDFISDVLIKGGKDKAFAELFRNPPRTTRQIMEPQTYLSGERLEPMPVPDLRQVFKNYDRFDVGAVGEFDVAVLIDQYAGPAISHTLYPHWRGGYYFAVRPRGDPAAPLALLYASRWSTPEKASNFAAIYAAGLGKRYLRVHDVAHAGEQPAIETAASDHLTGKRTWLTEDGPVVIDVQGDTVMVTESLDQDTTDKLEQEIFGMAAAAK
;
A
#
# COMPACT_ATOMS: atom_id res chain seq x y z
N MET A 1 -48.78 18.19 13.40
CA MET A 1 -48.03 17.59 12.30
C MET A 1 -46.56 17.90 12.46
N ALA A 2 -45.83 17.05 13.14
CA ALA A 2 -44.38 17.18 13.35
C ALA A 2 -43.67 16.33 12.33
N LYS A 3 -42.91 16.96 11.40
CA LYS A 3 -42.03 16.25 10.44
C LYS A 3 -40.77 15.82 11.19
N LEU A 4 -40.65 14.52 11.48
CA LEU A 4 -39.39 13.91 11.85
C LEU A 4 -38.41 14.02 10.68
N LYS A 5 -37.35 14.83 10.84
CA LYS A 5 -36.18 14.76 9.99
C LYS A 5 -35.34 13.54 10.41
N MET A 6 -35.46 12.45 9.69
CA MET A 6 -34.51 11.35 9.74
C MET A 6 -33.22 11.81 9.06
N GLY A 7 -32.27 12.29 9.85
CA GLY A 7 -30.90 12.53 9.45
C GLY A 7 -30.13 11.21 9.39
N GLY A 8 -30.21 10.51 8.25
CA GLY A 8 -29.34 9.36 7.99
C GLY A 8 -27.91 9.84 7.90
N LYS A 9 -27.07 9.52 8.90
CA LYS A 9 -25.62 9.63 8.79
C LYS A 9 -25.18 8.64 7.72
N ARG A 10 -24.93 9.14 6.49
CA ARG A 10 -24.28 8.36 5.44
C ARG A 10 -22.91 7.93 5.95
N ARG A 11 -22.70 6.64 6.05
CA ARG A 11 -21.45 6.01 6.47
C ARG A 11 -20.44 6.20 5.34
N ARG A 12 -19.25 6.66 5.67
CA ARG A 12 -18.12 6.84 4.76
C ARG A 12 -17.33 5.53 4.74
N THR A 13 -17.18 4.94 3.57
CA THR A 13 -16.31 3.79 3.31
C THR A 13 -15.01 4.35 2.71
N SER A 14 -13.84 3.97 3.19
CA SER A 14 -12.59 4.46 2.64
C SER A 14 -12.19 3.63 1.41
N ILE A 15 -11.42 4.23 0.49
CA ILE A 15 -10.83 3.51 -0.66
C ILE A 15 -9.98 2.32 -0.18
N LEU A 16 -9.34 2.47 0.99
CA LEU A 16 -8.62 1.38 1.64
C LEU A 16 -9.51 0.17 1.95
N GLU A 17 -10.80 0.39 2.30
CA GLU A 17 -11.75 -0.73 2.51
C GLU A 17 -12.09 -1.47 1.20
N VAL A 18 -12.01 -0.79 0.06
CA VAL A 18 -12.20 -1.43 -1.26
C VAL A 18 -10.97 -2.23 -1.66
N VAL A 19 -9.77 -1.73 -1.36
CA VAL A 19 -8.49 -2.43 -1.59
C VAL A 19 -8.36 -3.64 -0.65
N LEU A 20 -8.90 -3.57 0.57
CA LEU A 20 -8.93 -4.66 1.55
C LEU A 20 -9.67 -5.91 1.04
N LEU A 21 -10.58 -5.76 0.09
CA LEU A 21 -11.48 -6.82 -0.38
C LEU A 21 -10.97 -7.57 -1.61
N VAL A 22 -9.82 -7.19 -2.20
CA VAL A 22 -9.63 -7.55 -3.60
C VAL A 22 -8.28 -8.15 -3.97
N LEU A 23 -7.26 -8.01 -3.15
CA LEU A 23 -5.94 -8.55 -3.49
C LEU A 23 -5.69 -9.92 -2.86
N LEU A 24 -6.46 -10.91 -3.27
CA LEU A 24 -6.22 -12.29 -2.92
C LEU A 24 -5.93 -13.15 -4.13
N PHE A 25 -4.67 -13.37 -4.31
CA PHE A 25 -4.03 -14.60 -4.76
C PHE A 25 -4.13 -15.08 -6.18
N ILE A 26 -2.97 -15.09 -6.69
CA ILE A 26 -2.49 -16.18 -7.52
C ILE A 26 -1.59 -17.07 -6.64
N VAL A 27 -2.15 -18.09 -6.02
CA VAL A 27 -1.35 -19.25 -5.60
C VAL A 27 -1.05 -19.99 -6.89
N PRO A 28 0.22 -20.09 -7.34
CA PRO A 28 0.53 -20.84 -8.55
C PRO A 28 0.25 -22.31 -8.28
N GLY A 29 -0.85 -22.81 -8.81
CA GLY A 29 -1.20 -24.24 -8.77
C GLY A 29 -0.22 -25.14 -9.53
N ARG A 30 0.94 -24.63 -9.97
CA ARG A 30 1.95 -25.36 -10.71
C ARG A 30 3.28 -25.60 -9.98
N VAL A 31 3.54 -24.99 -8.84
CA VAL A 31 4.85 -25.11 -8.17
C VAL A 31 5.02 -26.39 -7.36
N TRP A 32 3.95 -27.12 -7.06
CA TRP A 32 4.02 -28.33 -6.20
C TRP A 32 3.76 -29.65 -6.92
N ALA A 33 3.68 -29.70 -8.26
CA ALA A 33 3.32 -30.91 -9.01
C ALA A 33 4.50 -31.59 -9.74
N GLU A 34 5.75 -31.17 -9.56
CA GLU A 34 6.89 -31.89 -10.15
C GLU A 34 7.72 -32.61 -9.07
N GLN A 35 7.32 -33.85 -8.78
CA GLN A 35 8.27 -34.85 -8.32
C GLN A 35 9.17 -35.28 -9.50
N PRO A 36 10.47 -35.49 -9.29
CA PRO A 36 11.38 -35.86 -10.39
C PRO A 36 11.09 -37.28 -10.88
N THR A 37 10.39 -37.41 -11.99
CA THR A 37 10.30 -38.68 -12.71
C THR A 37 11.54 -38.88 -13.52
N LYS A 38 12.11 -40.09 -13.35
CA LYS A 38 13.31 -40.61 -14.00
C LYS A 38 13.27 -40.40 -15.50
N VAL A 39 14.43 -39.93 -16.01
CA VAL A 39 14.77 -39.87 -17.42
C VAL A 39 14.71 -41.27 -18.04
N GLN A 40 13.82 -41.47 -18.98
CA GLN A 40 13.93 -42.55 -19.96
C GLN A 40 14.07 -41.95 -21.37
N LYS A 41 15.20 -42.24 -21.95
CA LYS A 41 15.58 -41.88 -23.30
C LYS A 41 14.88 -42.80 -24.29
N ALA A 42 14.13 -42.27 -25.25
CA ALA A 42 13.81 -42.97 -26.47
C ALA A 42 13.73 -41.98 -27.63
N ALA A 43 14.38 -42.38 -28.71
CA ALA A 43 14.54 -41.63 -29.94
C ALA A 43 13.39 -41.90 -30.92
N GLY A 44 13.17 -40.96 -31.85
CA GLY A 44 12.62 -41.32 -33.16
C GLY A 44 11.36 -40.57 -33.62
N GLU A 45 11.58 -39.72 -34.61
CA GLU A 45 10.78 -39.50 -35.83
C GLU A 45 9.58 -38.51 -35.88
N SER A 46 9.67 -37.76 -36.83
CA SER A 46 9.06 -36.63 -37.57
C SER A 46 7.59 -36.83 -38.08
N PRO A 47 7.03 -35.91 -38.89
CA PRO A 47 6.15 -34.82 -38.47
C PRO A 47 4.71 -35.00 -38.98
N ALA A 48 3.72 -34.47 -38.29
CA ALA A 48 2.36 -34.42 -38.84
C ALA A 48 1.66 -33.06 -38.52
N THR A 49 1.42 -32.38 -39.60
CA THR A 49 0.22 -31.56 -39.93
C THR A 49 -0.36 -30.60 -38.87
N THR A 50 -0.08 -29.33 -39.08
CA THR A 50 -0.73 -28.19 -38.49
C THR A 50 -2.24 -28.19 -38.79
N GLN A 51 -3.08 -28.48 -37.81
CA GLN A 51 -4.48 -28.09 -37.84
C GLN A 51 -4.64 -26.79 -37.02
N THR A 52 -4.97 -25.73 -37.71
CA THR A 52 -5.39 -24.46 -37.18
C THR A 52 -6.75 -24.65 -36.50
N THR A 53 -6.76 -24.83 -35.21
CA THR A 53 -8.00 -24.73 -34.40
C THR A 53 -8.21 -23.29 -34.02
N THR A 54 -9.28 -22.70 -34.58
CA THR A 54 -9.90 -21.46 -34.14
C THR A 54 -10.13 -21.50 -32.63
N PRO A 55 -9.85 -20.43 -31.86
CA PRO A 55 -10.18 -20.42 -30.43
C PRO A 55 -11.70 -20.46 -30.28
N SER A 56 -12.19 -21.62 -29.87
CA SER A 56 -13.57 -21.76 -29.35
C SER A 56 -13.70 -20.88 -28.11
N SER A 57 -14.75 -20.08 -28.03
CA SER A 57 -15.18 -19.39 -26.84
C SER A 57 -15.28 -20.44 -25.71
N THR A 58 -14.35 -20.42 -24.78
CA THR A 58 -14.38 -21.28 -23.59
C THR A 58 -15.55 -20.78 -22.73
N GLU A 59 -16.68 -21.50 -22.74
CA GLU A 59 -17.70 -21.35 -21.68
C GLU A 59 -16.97 -21.58 -20.36
N GLU A 60 -16.99 -20.57 -19.48
CA GLU A 60 -16.40 -20.67 -18.15
C GLU A 60 -17.05 -21.83 -17.39
N GLN A 61 -16.25 -22.81 -17.04
CA GLN A 61 -16.70 -24.03 -16.38
C GLN A 61 -17.05 -23.70 -14.92
N LYS A 62 -18.34 -23.54 -14.63
CA LYS A 62 -18.84 -23.36 -13.27
C LYS A 62 -18.65 -24.61 -12.44
N ILE A 63 -18.33 -24.44 -11.15
CA ILE A 63 -18.25 -25.59 -10.23
C ILE A 63 -19.59 -26.28 -10.13
N SER A 64 -19.55 -27.60 -10.04
CA SER A 64 -20.79 -28.43 -9.92
C SER A 64 -21.48 -28.21 -8.57
N PRO A 65 -22.79 -28.45 -8.46
CA PRO A 65 -23.49 -28.38 -7.18
C PRO A 65 -22.89 -29.27 -6.09
N GLN A 66 -22.31 -30.42 -6.46
CA GLN A 66 -21.62 -31.31 -5.51
C GLN A 66 -20.31 -30.71 -4.99
N GLU A 67 -19.54 -30.08 -5.85
CA GLU A 67 -18.33 -29.37 -5.46
C GLU A 67 -18.65 -28.16 -4.58
N ALA A 68 -19.70 -27.40 -4.92
CA ALA A 68 -20.18 -26.30 -4.10
C ALA A 68 -20.60 -26.76 -2.68
N GLU A 69 -21.31 -27.88 -2.58
CA GLU A 69 -21.68 -28.47 -1.28
C GLU A 69 -20.46 -28.93 -0.49
N LYS A 70 -19.48 -29.57 -1.15
CA LYS A 70 -18.21 -29.97 -0.53
C LYS A 70 -17.44 -28.75 -0.02
N LEU A 71 -17.39 -27.67 -0.81
CA LEU A 71 -16.74 -26.39 -0.43
C LEU A 71 -17.44 -25.76 0.77
N PHE A 72 -18.78 -25.74 0.79
CA PHE A 72 -19.55 -25.22 1.93
C PHE A 72 -19.34 -26.00 3.21
N ARG A 73 -19.17 -27.32 3.13
CA ARG A 73 -18.80 -28.14 4.32
C ARG A 73 -17.42 -27.83 4.85
N SER A 74 -16.46 -27.52 3.97
CA SER A 74 -15.10 -27.17 4.38
C SER A 74 -15.02 -25.83 5.12
N VAL A 75 -15.99 -24.92 4.97
CA VAL A 75 -16.02 -23.64 5.68
C VAL A 75 -15.93 -23.82 7.20
N ASP A 76 -16.74 -24.70 7.76
CA ASP A 76 -16.77 -24.90 9.22
C ASP A 76 -15.52 -25.63 9.75
N GLU A 77 -14.91 -26.47 8.94
CA GLU A 77 -13.65 -27.15 9.26
C GLU A 77 -12.49 -26.13 9.26
N ILE A 78 -12.39 -25.35 8.20
CA ILE A 78 -11.35 -24.34 8.04
C ILE A 78 -11.52 -23.22 9.08
N LEU A 79 -12.75 -22.83 9.42
CA LEU A 79 -13.02 -21.86 10.48
C LEU A 79 -12.51 -22.35 11.84
N ARG A 80 -12.72 -23.65 12.16
CA ARG A 80 -12.17 -24.25 13.39
C ARG A 80 -10.64 -24.29 13.36
N PHE A 81 -10.04 -24.62 12.22
CA PHE A 81 -8.59 -24.54 12.04
C PHE A 81 -8.08 -23.12 12.32
N ALA A 82 -8.61 -22.11 11.64
CA ALA A 82 -8.21 -20.70 11.80
C ALA A 82 -8.39 -20.22 13.25
N SER A 83 -9.49 -20.62 13.93
CA SER A 83 -9.73 -20.30 15.33
C SER A 83 -8.68 -20.93 16.27
N LYS A 84 -8.32 -22.19 16.04
CA LYS A 84 -7.25 -22.87 16.81
C LYS A 84 -5.88 -22.25 16.55
N ASP A 85 -5.64 -21.85 15.33
CA ASP A 85 -4.38 -21.29 14.92
C ASP A 85 -4.16 -19.86 15.46
N THR A 86 -5.17 -19.02 15.36
CA THR A 86 -5.13 -17.62 15.83
C THR A 86 -5.42 -17.44 17.33
N LEU A 87 -6.02 -18.45 18.00
CA LEU A 87 -6.63 -18.35 19.32
C LEU A 87 -7.84 -17.38 19.39
N LEU A 88 -8.33 -16.90 18.26
CA LEU A 88 -9.53 -16.07 18.21
C LEU A 88 -10.79 -16.95 18.29
N PRO A 89 -11.73 -16.68 19.22
CA PRO A 89 -12.89 -17.52 19.41
C PRO A 89 -13.92 -17.36 18.28
N ILE A 90 -14.56 -18.49 17.89
CA ILE A 90 -15.75 -18.46 17.05
C ILE A 90 -16.90 -18.01 17.93
N LYS A 91 -17.42 -16.78 17.71
CA LYS A 91 -18.53 -16.21 18.48
C LYS A 91 -19.89 -16.37 17.77
N ARG A 92 -19.88 -16.59 16.47
CA ARG A 92 -21.08 -16.73 15.63
C ARG A 92 -20.75 -17.48 14.33
N GLU A 93 -21.77 -18.04 13.75
CA GLU A 93 -21.67 -18.66 12.42
C GLU A 93 -21.27 -17.63 11.35
N VAL A 94 -20.48 -18.08 10.37
CA VAL A 94 -20.13 -17.30 9.18
C VAL A 94 -21.05 -17.72 8.04
N LYS A 95 -21.81 -16.76 7.52
CA LYS A 95 -22.64 -16.98 6.33
C LYS A 95 -21.74 -17.24 5.13
N ARG A 96 -22.23 -18.05 4.20
CA ARG A 96 -21.49 -18.45 2.98
C ARG A 96 -22.41 -18.37 1.78
N GLN A 97 -21.90 -17.91 0.66
CA GLN A 97 -22.60 -17.91 -0.61
C GLN A 97 -21.65 -18.05 -1.78
N LEU A 98 -22.18 -18.62 -2.87
CA LEU A 98 -21.49 -18.66 -4.15
C LEU A 98 -21.86 -17.42 -4.95
N VAL A 99 -20.86 -16.76 -5.56
CA VAL A 99 -21.05 -15.54 -6.35
C VAL A 99 -20.48 -15.71 -7.75
N SER A 100 -21.14 -15.11 -8.73
CA SER A 100 -20.67 -15.03 -10.11
C SER A 100 -19.77 -13.82 -10.33
N ARG A 101 -19.04 -13.80 -11.45
CA ARG A 101 -18.24 -12.64 -11.87
C ARG A 101 -19.03 -11.34 -11.90
N ASP A 102 -20.27 -11.38 -12.43
CA ASP A 102 -21.12 -10.18 -12.51
C ASP A 102 -21.45 -9.59 -11.13
N VAL A 103 -21.64 -10.46 -10.12
CA VAL A 103 -21.87 -10.03 -8.74
C VAL A 103 -20.63 -9.38 -8.18
N VAL A 104 -19.44 -9.96 -8.41
CA VAL A 104 -18.16 -9.39 -7.99
C VAL A 104 -17.90 -8.05 -8.69
N GLU A 105 -18.12 -7.97 -10.01
CA GLU A 105 -17.99 -6.71 -10.76
C GLU A 105 -18.93 -5.62 -10.25
N SER A 106 -20.18 -5.98 -9.98
CA SER A 106 -21.16 -5.05 -9.41
C SER A 106 -20.76 -4.57 -8.04
N TYR A 107 -20.20 -5.44 -7.21
CA TYR A 107 -19.69 -5.10 -5.90
C TYR A 107 -18.53 -4.11 -6.00
N VAL A 108 -17.53 -4.40 -6.84
CA VAL A 108 -16.36 -3.52 -7.10
C VAL A 108 -16.82 -2.16 -7.61
N ASN A 109 -17.63 -2.12 -8.66
CA ASN A 109 -18.09 -0.86 -9.27
C ASN A 109 -18.87 0.01 -8.27
N LYS A 110 -19.67 -0.58 -7.39
CA LYS A 110 -20.40 0.15 -6.36
C LYS A 110 -19.49 0.80 -5.35
N HIS A 111 -18.42 0.15 -4.94
CA HIS A 111 -17.50 0.65 -3.91
C HIS A 111 -16.46 1.63 -4.47
N THR A 112 -16.18 1.61 -5.77
CA THR A 112 -15.26 2.57 -6.42
C THR A 112 -15.96 3.83 -6.92
N SER A 113 -17.30 3.89 -6.96
CA SER A 113 -18.08 4.98 -7.54
C SER A 113 -18.71 5.95 -6.53
N GLU A 114 -18.46 5.80 -5.22
CA GLU A 114 -18.98 6.75 -4.23
C GLU A 114 -18.25 8.11 -4.34
N ASP A 115 -19.00 9.22 -4.48
CA ASP A 115 -18.49 10.55 -4.84
C ASP A 115 -17.35 11.09 -3.94
N GLU A 116 -17.37 10.83 -2.65
CA GLU A 116 -16.33 11.30 -1.72
C GLU A 116 -15.04 10.48 -1.84
N ASP A 117 -15.15 9.18 -2.05
CA ASP A 117 -14.00 8.29 -2.22
C ASP A 117 -13.34 8.51 -3.57
N ALA A 118 -14.11 8.73 -4.63
CA ALA A 118 -13.60 9.10 -5.94
C ALA A 118 -12.84 10.45 -5.91
N LYS A 119 -13.31 11.43 -5.13
CA LYS A 119 -12.60 12.71 -4.95
C LYS A 119 -11.28 12.53 -4.20
N ARG A 120 -11.27 11.70 -3.15
CA ARG A 120 -10.05 11.39 -2.40
C ARG A 120 -9.03 10.67 -3.29
N LEU A 121 -9.48 9.66 -4.03
CA LEU A 121 -8.65 8.93 -4.99
C LEU A 121 -7.99 9.87 -6.00
N ARG A 122 -8.77 10.80 -6.55
CA ARG A 122 -8.26 11.78 -7.51
C ARG A 122 -7.26 12.76 -6.87
N ARG A 123 -7.44 13.14 -5.60
CA ARG A 123 -6.43 13.96 -4.88
C ARG A 123 -5.13 13.18 -4.73
N SER A 124 -5.21 11.95 -4.21
CA SER A 124 -4.04 11.08 -4.04
C SER A 124 -3.33 10.82 -5.38
N GLU A 125 -4.07 10.58 -6.47
CA GLU A 125 -3.49 10.42 -7.81
C GLU A 125 -2.65 11.64 -8.23
N LEU A 126 -3.18 12.85 -8.04
CA LEU A 126 -2.47 14.08 -8.43
C LEU A 126 -1.24 14.34 -7.56
N VAL A 127 -1.30 14.04 -6.27
CA VAL A 127 -0.14 14.13 -5.37
C VAL A 127 0.93 13.11 -5.75
N LEU A 128 0.56 11.86 -6.00
CA LEU A 128 1.48 10.81 -6.43
C LEU A 128 2.14 11.15 -7.78
N LYS A 129 1.39 11.75 -8.72
CA LYS A 129 1.96 12.28 -9.97
C LYS A 129 2.94 13.42 -9.72
N LYS A 130 2.66 14.29 -8.74
CA LYS A 130 3.55 15.40 -8.38
C LYS A 130 4.85 14.88 -7.77
N PHE A 131 4.81 13.83 -6.94
CA PHE A 131 6.02 13.12 -6.46
C PHE A 131 6.70 12.29 -7.57
N GLY A 132 6.04 12.10 -8.72
CA GLY A 132 6.52 11.25 -9.81
C GLY A 132 6.40 9.75 -9.53
N LEU A 133 5.64 9.35 -8.51
CA LEU A 133 5.34 7.96 -8.18
C LEU A 133 4.32 7.34 -9.14
N LEU A 134 3.52 8.18 -9.80
CA LEU A 134 2.67 7.80 -10.93
C LEU A 134 3.03 8.58 -12.19
N PRO A 135 2.98 7.97 -13.38
CA PRO A 135 3.09 8.69 -14.65
C PRO A 135 2.02 9.79 -14.79
N ARG A 136 2.33 10.87 -15.48
CA ARG A 136 1.40 12.01 -15.63
C ARG A 136 0.09 11.64 -16.33
N ASP A 137 0.11 10.68 -17.24
CA ASP A 137 -1.04 10.17 -18.00
C ASP A 137 -1.75 8.98 -17.33
N PHE A 138 -1.25 8.47 -16.20
CA PHE A 138 -1.87 7.37 -15.47
C PHE A 138 -3.26 7.76 -14.94
N ASP A 139 -4.25 6.87 -15.06
CA ASP A 139 -5.62 7.06 -14.59
C ASP A 139 -5.95 5.99 -13.55
N LEU A 140 -5.81 6.38 -12.28
CA LEU A 140 -6.03 5.48 -11.14
C LEU A 140 -7.50 5.04 -11.04
N GLY A 141 -8.43 5.93 -11.43
CA GLY A 141 -9.86 5.64 -11.43
C GLY A 141 -10.27 4.57 -12.45
N LYS A 142 -9.53 4.45 -13.57
CA LYS A 142 -9.72 3.37 -14.55
C LYS A 142 -8.94 2.11 -14.18
N PHE A 143 -7.73 2.29 -13.67
CA PHE A 143 -6.82 1.20 -13.36
C PHE A 143 -7.37 0.27 -12.27
N LEU A 144 -7.82 0.82 -11.13
CA LEU A 144 -8.25 0.03 -9.98
C LEU A 144 -9.41 -0.92 -10.31
N PRO A 145 -10.54 -0.51 -10.93
CA PRO A 145 -11.63 -1.44 -11.25
C PRO A 145 -11.19 -2.57 -12.18
N LEU A 146 -10.29 -2.30 -13.14
CA LEU A 146 -9.79 -3.33 -14.06
C LEU A 146 -8.91 -4.35 -13.31
N LEU A 147 -8.02 -3.88 -12.46
CA LEU A 147 -7.17 -4.75 -11.65
C LEU A 147 -8.02 -5.62 -10.73
N LEU A 148 -9.00 -5.03 -10.05
CA LEU A 148 -9.88 -5.71 -9.12
C LEU A 148 -10.62 -6.88 -9.78
N LYS A 149 -11.08 -6.70 -11.01
CA LYS A 149 -11.75 -7.77 -11.79
C LYS A 149 -10.83 -8.94 -12.11
N GLU A 150 -9.52 -8.70 -12.28
CA GLU A 150 -8.54 -9.74 -12.58
C GLU A 150 -8.11 -10.53 -11.33
N GLN A 151 -8.18 -9.92 -10.13
CA GLN A 151 -7.49 -10.43 -8.94
C GLN A 151 -8.40 -11.07 -7.88
N VAL A 152 -9.72 -10.95 -7.96
CA VAL A 152 -10.61 -11.51 -6.93
C VAL A 152 -10.60 -13.02 -6.93
N ALA A 153 -10.27 -13.61 -5.77
CA ALA A 153 -10.29 -15.07 -5.55
C ALA A 153 -11.33 -15.53 -4.50
N GLY A 154 -11.99 -14.58 -3.84
CA GLY A 154 -12.98 -14.74 -2.78
C GLY A 154 -12.92 -13.51 -1.88
N TYR A 155 -13.90 -13.32 -1.01
CA TYR A 155 -13.84 -12.23 -0.03
C TYR A 155 -14.83 -12.42 1.13
N TYR A 156 -14.45 -11.91 2.31
CA TYR A 156 -15.35 -11.77 3.45
C TYR A 156 -15.95 -10.36 3.47
N ASP A 157 -17.27 -10.24 3.55
CA ASP A 157 -17.96 -8.97 3.73
C ASP A 157 -18.33 -8.76 5.21
N PRO A 158 -17.70 -7.84 5.94
CA PRO A 158 -18.00 -7.58 7.35
C PRO A 158 -19.43 -7.06 7.58
N LYS A 159 -20.03 -6.37 6.59
CA LYS A 159 -21.38 -5.81 6.71
C LYS A 159 -22.45 -6.89 6.70
N SER A 160 -22.38 -7.80 5.74
CA SER A 160 -23.29 -8.96 5.65
C SER A 160 -22.84 -10.15 6.50
N ARG A 161 -21.57 -10.16 6.95
CA ARG A 161 -20.91 -11.25 7.67
C ARG A 161 -20.89 -12.55 6.87
N THR A 162 -20.61 -12.40 5.59
CA THR A 162 -20.68 -13.47 4.61
C THR A 162 -19.33 -13.67 3.96
N VAL A 163 -18.87 -14.92 3.87
CA VAL A 163 -17.77 -15.29 2.98
C VAL A 163 -18.34 -15.59 1.60
N ASN A 164 -17.78 -14.94 0.59
CA ASN A 164 -18.19 -15.02 -0.81
C ASN A 164 -17.19 -15.88 -1.57
N LEU A 165 -17.68 -17.03 -2.04
CA LEU A 165 -16.91 -18.02 -2.78
C LEU A 165 -17.25 -17.89 -4.26
N LEU A 166 -16.30 -18.22 -5.13
CA LEU A 166 -16.43 -17.98 -6.56
C LEU A 166 -16.99 -19.21 -7.30
N ASP A 167 -17.98 -19.02 -8.18
CA ASP A 167 -18.62 -20.13 -8.91
C ASP A 167 -17.79 -20.66 -10.10
N TRP A 168 -16.62 -20.03 -10.38
CA TRP A 168 -15.74 -20.39 -11.50
C TRP A 168 -14.35 -20.93 -11.09
N LEU A 169 -14.07 -21.05 -9.79
CA LEU A 169 -12.84 -21.64 -9.26
C LEU A 169 -13.12 -22.97 -8.58
N GLY A 170 -12.27 -23.99 -8.85
CA GLY A 170 -12.39 -25.30 -8.23
C GLY A 170 -12.29 -25.27 -6.70
N ALA A 171 -13.01 -26.16 -6.02
CA ALA A 171 -13.11 -26.18 -4.56
C ALA A 171 -11.74 -26.26 -3.86
N ASP A 172 -10.82 -27.08 -4.37
CA ASP A 172 -9.49 -27.25 -3.74
C ASP A 172 -8.60 -26.02 -3.92
N GLN A 173 -8.78 -25.25 -4.98
CA GLN A 173 -8.10 -23.98 -5.20
C GLN A 173 -8.58 -22.88 -4.25
N GLN A 174 -9.83 -22.95 -3.82
CA GLN A 174 -10.45 -21.95 -2.94
C GLN A 174 -10.13 -22.20 -1.45
N LYS A 175 -9.74 -23.40 -1.03
CA LYS A 175 -9.53 -23.72 0.40
C LYS A 175 -8.47 -22.85 1.09
N PRO A 176 -7.25 -22.59 0.50
CA PRO A 176 -6.28 -21.68 1.11
C PRO A 176 -6.82 -20.26 1.24
N VAL A 177 -7.49 -19.76 0.18
CA VAL A 177 -8.17 -18.46 0.19
C VAL A 177 -9.24 -18.41 1.28
N LEU A 178 -9.99 -19.50 1.43
CA LEU A 178 -11.01 -19.61 2.47
C LEU A 178 -10.43 -19.54 3.88
N ALA A 179 -9.24 -20.10 4.12
CA ALA A 179 -8.55 -19.96 5.40
C ALA A 179 -8.20 -18.49 5.71
N HIS A 180 -7.79 -17.74 4.70
CA HIS A 180 -7.56 -16.30 4.80
C HIS A 180 -8.87 -15.54 5.11
N GLU A 181 -9.91 -15.74 4.33
CA GLU A 181 -11.19 -15.02 4.48
C GLU A 181 -11.89 -15.33 5.81
N LEU A 182 -11.79 -16.57 6.29
CA LEU A 182 -12.34 -16.96 7.58
C LEU A 182 -11.52 -16.40 8.74
N THR A 183 -10.24 -16.07 8.53
CA THR A 183 -9.45 -15.30 9.50
C THR A 183 -10.02 -13.89 9.63
N HIS A 184 -10.37 -13.22 8.54
CA HIS A 184 -11.07 -11.93 8.60
C HIS A 184 -12.42 -12.03 9.33
N ALA A 185 -13.15 -13.13 9.16
CA ALA A 185 -14.38 -13.35 9.92
C ALA A 185 -14.14 -13.47 11.44
N LEU A 186 -13.04 -14.11 11.87
CA LEU A 186 -12.65 -14.20 13.28
C LEU A 186 -12.16 -12.86 13.85
N GLN A 187 -11.37 -12.12 13.07
CA GLN A 187 -10.93 -10.76 13.38
C GLN A 187 -12.13 -9.83 13.57
N ASP A 188 -13.10 -9.87 12.63
CA ASP A 188 -14.33 -9.07 12.72
C ASP A 188 -15.18 -9.43 13.94
N GLN A 189 -15.34 -10.72 14.21
CA GLN A 189 -16.05 -11.20 15.40
C GLN A 189 -15.40 -10.75 16.70
N SER A 190 -14.08 -10.60 16.71
CA SER A 190 -13.32 -10.27 17.92
C SER A 190 -13.14 -8.77 18.11
N PHE A 191 -12.93 -8.01 17.05
CA PHE A 191 -12.46 -6.63 17.11
C PHE A 191 -13.32 -5.64 16.30
N ASN A 192 -14.29 -6.11 15.52
CA ASN A 192 -15.11 -5.27 14.63
C ASN A 192 -14.24 -4.55 13.59
N LEU A 193 -13.94 -5.24 12.48
CA LEU A 193 -13.06 -4.72 11.44
C LEU A 193 -13.52 -3.39 10.86
N GLU A 194 -14.84 -3.20 10.66
CA GLU A 194 -15.37 -1.92 10.20
C GLU A 194 -14.97 -0.75 11.11
N LYS A 195 -14.97 -0.96 12.43
CA LYS A 195 -14.54 0.04 13.40
C LYS A 195 -13.03 0.20 13.45
N TYR A 196 -12.30 -0.92 13.39
CA TYR A 196 -10.84 -0.95 13.47
C TYR A 196 -10.20 -0.25 12.26
N MET A 197 -10.75 -0.48 11.06
CA MET A 197 -10.23 0.11 9.82
C MET A 197 -10.65 1.58 9.60
N LYS A 198 -11.59 2.11 10.41
CA LYS A 198 -11.94 3.53 10.27
C LYS A 198 -10.71 4.40 10.50
N PRO A 199 -10.46 5.37 9.61
CA PRO A 199 -9.45 6.40 9.86
C PRO A 199 -9.71 7.05 11.21
N ALA A 200 -8.66 7.25 11.99
CA ALA A 200 -8.77 7.86 13.31
C ALA A 200 -9.28 9.29 13.24
N ASP A 201 -9.02 9.99 12.14
CA ASP A 201 -9.29 11.41 11.96
C ASP A 201 -10.10 11.76 10.72
N ALA A 202 -10.72 12.95 10.80
CA ALA A 202 -11.40 13.59 9.69
C ALA A 202 -10.40 13.93 8.58
N ASP A 203 -10.90 14.06 7.34
CA ASP A 203 -10.18 14.57 6.17
C ASP A 203 -9.28 15.76 6.57
N LEU A 204 -7.97 15.56 6.58
CA LEU A 204 -6.97 16.55 6.99
C LEU A 204 -7.08 17.86 6.18
N VAL A 205 -7.55 17.76 4.94
CA VAL A 205 -7.78 18.94 4.08
C VAL A 205 -8.77 19.90 4.72
N LYS A 206 -9.77 19.39 5.48
CA LYS A 206 -10.83 20.18 6.13
C LYS A 206 -10.45 20.65 7.54
N LYS A 207 -9.34 20.16 8.10
CA LYS A 207 -8.86 20.59 9.41
C LYS A 207 -8.33 22.02 9.34
N LYS A 208 -8.70 22.84 10.31
CA LYS A 208 -8.21 24.22 10.40
C LYS A 208 -6.71 24.25 10.70
N GLU A 209 -6.27 23.41 11.61
CA GLU A 209 -4.88 23.29 12.06
C GLU A 209 -4.43 21.85 11.93
N ILE A 210 -3.24 21.63 11.42
CA ILE A 210 -2.61 20.32 11.24
C ILE A 210 -1.50 20.20 12.29
N THR A 211 -1.56 19.13 13.05
CA THR A 211 -0.55 18.82 14.08
C THR A 211 0.33 17.66 13.64
N ALA A 212 1.49 17.51 14.29
CA ALA A 212 2.36 16.35 14.07
C ALA A 212 1.63 15.02 14.34
N GLN A 213 0.71 14.97 15.31
CA GLN A 213 -0.12 13.82 15.60
C GLN A 213 -1.10 13.48 14.47
N ASP A 214 -1.62 14.48 13.75
CA ASP A 214 -2.49 14.26 12.60
C ASP A 214 -1.73 13.60 11.45
N ILE A 215 -0.50 14.05 11.21
CA ILE A 215 0.39 13.45 10.22
C ILE A 215 0.73 11.99 10.59
N GLU A 216 1.09 11.73 11.85
CA GLU A 216 1.34 10.36 12.31
C GLU A 216 0.10 9.47 12.13
N ASN A 217 -1.09 9.97 12.43
CA ASN A 217 -2.35 9.23 12.28
C ASN A 217 -2.70 8.89 10.83
N ASP A 218 -2.16 9.61 9.84
CA ASP A 218 -2.42 9.35 8.42
C ASP A 218 -1.85 7.99 7.95
N GLU A 219 -0.73 7.54 8.51
CA GLU A 219 -0.16 6.21 8.23
C GLU A 219 -0.93 5.03 8.88
N VAL A 220 -1.70 5.31 9.95
CA VAL A 220 -2.32 4.26 10.80
C VAL A 220 -3.25 3.35 10.00
N SER A 221 -3.94 3.84 8.98
CA SER A 221 -4.81 3.00 8.17
C SER A 221 -4.03 1.95 7.37
N THR A 222 -2.89 2.32 6.79
CA THR A 222 -1.99 1.42 6.05
C THR A 222 -1.40 0.35 6.98
N THR A 223 -0.97 0.74 8.18
CA THR A 223 -0.40 -0.21 9.13
C THR A 223 -1.43 -1.19 9.68
N ARG A 224 -2.68 -0.72 9.95
CA ARG A 224 -3.78 -1.59 10.35
C ARG A 224 -4.13 -2.60 9.27
N GLN A 225 -4.11 -2.18 8.02
CA GLN A 225 -4.32 -3.10 6.89
C GLN A 225 -3.22 -4.17 6.85
N ALA A 226 -1.95 -3.79 7.01
CA ALA A 226 -0.85 -4.75 7.06
C ALA A 226 -0.97 -5.75 8.21
N VAL A 227 -1.53 -5.35 9.36
CA VAL A 227 -1.83 -6.27 10.47
C VAL A 227 -2.95 -7.24 10.09
N VAL A 228 -4.06 -6.74 9.56
CA VAL A 228 -5.24 -7.56 9.20
C VAL A 228 -4.87 -8.58 8.13
N GLU A 229 -4.26 -8.12 7.04
CA GLU A 229 -3.86 -8.98 5.92
C GLU A 229 -2.71 -9.92 6.28
N GLY A 230 -1.70 -9.41 6.98
CA GLY A 230 -0.56 -10.23 7.41
C GLY A 230 -0.96 -11.39 8.31
N GLN A 231 -1.91 -11.20 9.24
CA GLN A 231 -2.45 -12.28 10.06
C GLN A 231 -3.19 -13.32 9.23
N ALA A 232 -4.02 -12.89 8.28
CA ALA A 232 -4.75 -13.78 7.39
C ALA A 232 -3.80 -14.58 6.49
N MET A 233 -2.69 -13.95 6.06
CA MET A 233 -1.62 -14.62 5.32
C MET A 233 -0.92 -15.70 6.12
N VAL A 234 -0.59 -15.43 7.39
CA VAL A 234 0.02 -16.43 8.28
C VAL A 234 -0.88 -17.66 8.40
N VAL A 235 -2.19 -17.45 8.62
CA VAL A 235 -3.16 -18.56 8.74
C VAL A 235 -3.31 -19.34 7.45
N LEU A 236 -3.32 -18.66 6.29
CA LEU A 236 -3.33 -19.30 4.98
C LEU A 236 -2.12 -20.23 4.80
N VAL A 237 -0.92 -19.75 5.16
CA VAL A 237 0.32 -20.54 5.08
C VAL A 237 0.28 -21.70 6.03
N ASP A 238 -0.13 -21.50 7.27
CA ASP A 238 -0.23 -22.55 8.26
C ASP A 238 -1.26 -23.62 7.85
N TYR A 239 -2.37 -23.24 7.21
CA TYR A 239 -3.33 -24.16 6.61
C TYR A 239 -2.71 -25.01 5.50
N MET A 240 -1.88 -24.41 4.65
CA MET A 240 -1.18 -25.16 3.58
C MET A 240 -0.09 -26.10 4.12
N LEU A 241 0.54 -25.74 5.23
CA LEU A 241 1.61 -26.52 5.85
C LEU A 241 1.11 -27.61 6.80
N GLU A 242 -0.12 -27.50 7.30
CA GLU A 242 -0.71 -28.42 8.29
C GLU A 242 -0.65 -29.89 7.87
N PRO A 243 -0.95 -30.29 6.60
CA PRO A 243 -0.85 -31.67 6.18
C PRO A 243 0.57 -32.26 6.27
N MET A 244 1.61 -31.40 6.31
CA MET A 244 3.01 -31.81 6.47
C MET A 244 3.46 -31.76 7.93
N GLY A 245 2.58 -31.42 8.88
CA GLY A 245 2.92 -31.22 10.29
C GLY A 245 3.78 -29.98 10.54
N LEU A 246 3.81 -29.04 9.60
CA LEU A 246 4.60 -27.81 9.65
C LEU A 246 3.71 -26.61 9.98
N SER A 247 4.34 -25.51 10.39
CA SER A 247 3.72 -24.19 10.54
C SER A 247 4.76 -23.10 10.24
N LEU A 248 4.31 -21.92 9.95
CA LEU A 248 5.18 -20.78 9.70
C LEU A 248 6.10 -20.50 10.90
N LYS A 249 5.58 -20.65 12.12
CA LYS A 249 6.39 -20.50 13.34
C LYS A 249 7.57 -21.48 13.41
N ASN A 250 7.40 -22.71 12.92
CA ASN A 250 8.43 -23.75 12.95
C ASN A 250 9.25 -23.81 11.65
N SER A 251 8.79 -23.14 10.60
CA SER A 251 9.39 -23.16 9.26
C SER A 251 9.39 -21.77 8.62
N PRO A 252 10.01 -20.75 9.26
CA PRO A 252 9.92 -19.36 8.81
C PRO A 252 10.53 -19.12 7.42
N GLN A 253 11.44 -19.99 6.97
CA GLN A 253 12.03 -19.94 5.62
C GLN A 253 10.99 -20.05 4.48
N VAL A 254 9.80 -20.59 4.77
CA VAL A 254 8.70 -20.69 3.78
C VAL A 254 8.17 -19.32 3.36
N VAL A 255 8.29 -18.32 4.22
CA VAL A 255 7.80 -16.95 3.94
C VAL A 255 8.44 -16.36 2.69
N GLN A 256 9.76 -16.52 2.52
CA GLN A 256 10.45 -15.98 1.35
C GLN A 256 9.97 -16.66 0.05
N GLY A 257 9.88 -17.99 0.05
CA GLY A 257 9.36 -18.72 -1.10
C GLY A 257 7.91 -18.35 -1.45
N LEU A 258 7.08 -18.07 -0.44
CA LEU A 258 5.72 -17.59 -0.65
C LEU A 258 5.70 -16.18 -1.27
N LYS A 259 6.51 -15.26 -0.76
CA LYS A 259 6.62 -13.89 -1.31
C LYS A 259 7.05 -13.90 -2.77
N ASP A 260 8.02 -14.74 -3.11
CA ASP A 260 8.47 -14.93 -4.49
C ASP A 260 7.35 -15.53 -5.36
N GLY A 261 6.60 -16.51 -4.83
CA GLY A 261 5.43 -17.09 -5.48
C GLY A 261 4.29 -16.09 -5.71
N MET A 262 4.05 -15.18 -4.76
CA MET A 262 3.06 -14.09 -4.93
C MET A 262 3.42 -13.17 -6.10
N LEU A 263 4.70 -12.81 -6.26
CA LEU A 263 5.15 -12.00 -7.39
C LEU A 263 4.96 -12.72 -8.72
N VAL A 264 5.27 -14.04 -8.76
CA VAL A 264 5.05 -14.86 -9.97
C VAL A 264 3.56 -14.95 -10.29
N GLY A 265 2.73 -15.14 -9.28
CA GLY A 265 1.28 -15.24 -9.46
C GLY A 265 0.62 -13.94 -9.96
N THR A 266 1.07 -12.77 -9.49
CA THR A 266 0.60 -11.48 -10.01
C THR A 266 1.11 -11.22 -11.44
N ALA A 267 2.12 -11.95 -11.92
CA ALA A 267 2.64 -11.82 -13.28
C ALA A 267 1.63 -12.26 -14.36
N ASP A 268 0.61 -13.05 -14.04
CA ASP A 268 -0.45 -13.42 -14.98
C ASP A 268 -1.46 -12.28 -15.23
N SER A 269 -1.59 -11.33 -14.29
CA SER A 269 -2.43 -10.14 -14.47
C SER A 269 -1.78 -9.14 -15.42
N VAL A 270 -2.48 -8.81 -16.51
CA VAL A 270 -2.02 -7.79 -17.48
C VAL A 270 -1.98 -6.43 -16.82
N GLN A 271 -2.99 -6.09 -16.00
CA GLN A 271 -3.06 -4.81 -15.31
C GLN A 271 -1.90 -4.68 -14.32
N PHE A 272 -1.63 -5.70 -13.52
CA PHE A 272 -0.55 -5.67 -12.53
C PHE A 272 0.83 -5.58 -13.20
N ARG A 273 1.09 -6.36 -14.27
CA ARG A 273 2.38 -6.28 -15.00
C ARG A 273 2.70 -4.87 -15.48
N ASN A 274 1.68 -4.17 -16.01
CA ASN A 274 1.82 -2.83 -16.58
C ASN A 274 1.67 -1.71 -15.55
N ALA A 275 1.40 -2.04 -14.28
CA ALA A 275 1.24 -1.05 -13.23
C ALA A 275 2.57 -0.31 -12.93
N PRO A 276 2.52 0.98 -12.57
CA PRO A 276 3.67 1.69 -12.01
C PRO A 276 4.23 0.99 -10.77
N ILE A 277 5.53 1.17 -10.49
CA ILE A 277 6.20 0.55 -9.33
C ILE A 277 5.43 0.84 -8.04
N TYR A 278 5.05 2.11 -7.83
CA TYR A 278 4.29 2.51 -6.65
C TYR A 278 3.00 1.68 -6.47
N MET A 279 2.25 1.48 -7.55
CA MET A 279 1.02 0.70 -7.48
C MET A 279 1.29 -0.76 -7.15
N LYS A 280 2.33 -1.37 -7.73
CA LYS A 280 2.73 -2.75 -7.41
C LYS A 280 3.08 -2.90 -5.93
N GLU A 281 3.92 -2.02 -5.43
CA GLU A 281 4.38 -2.06 -4.05
C GLU A 281 3.24 -1.73 -3.07
N ALA A 282 2.45 -0.67 -3.30
CA ALA A 282 1.35 -0.28 -2.44
C ALA A 282 0.27 -1.36 -2.32
N LEU A 283 -0.08 -2.01 -3.44
CA LEU A 283 -1.09 -3.06 -3.46
C LEU A 283 -0.61 -4.37 -2.79
N THR A 284 0.69 -4.66 -2.86
CA THR A 284 1.26 -5.86 -2.24
C THR A 284 1.79 -5.64 -0.83
N PHE A 285 1.95 -4.39 -0.40
CA PHE A 285 2.50 -4.02 0.91
C PHE A 285 1.81 -4.73 2.08
N PRO A 286 0.47 -4.72 2.21
CA PRO A 286 -0.21 -5.32 3.35
C PRO A 286 0.05 -6.83 3.45
N TYR A 287 0.25 -7.49 2.35
CA TYR A 287 0.49 -8.94 2.26
C TYR A 287 1.97 -9.27 2.47
N ARG A 288 2.87 -8.67 1.68
CA ARG A 288 4.30 -8.99 1.68
C ARG A 288 5.03 -8.53 2.94
N TYR A 289 4.82 -7.28 3.34
CA TYR A 289 5.40 -6.76 4.58
C TYR A 289 4.57 -7.15 5.80
N GLY A 290 3.24 -7.30 5.62
CA GLY A 290 2.36 -7.77 6.69
C GLY A 290 2.71 -9.18 7.16
N ILE A 291 2.94 -10.14 6.26
CA ILE A 291 3.34 -11.51 6.66
C ILE A 291 4.68 -11.52 7.37
N ASP A 292 5.68 -10.73 6.92
CA ASP A 292 6.98 -10.61 7.59
C ASP A 292 6.82 -10.08 9.01
N PHE A 293 6.06 -9.00 9.14
CA PHE A 293 5.78 -8.36 10.43
C PHE A 293 5.08 -9.32 11.40
N ILE A 294 3.99 -9.97 10.95
CA ILE A 294 3.23 -10.91 11.81
C ILE A 294 4.07 -12.12 12.15
N SER A 295 4.87 -12.64 11.21
CA SER A 295 5.77 -13.78 11.46
C SER A 295 6.81 -13.45 12.54
N ASP A 296 7.44 -12.29 12.47
CA ASP A 296 8.39 -11.82 13.48
C ASP A 296 7.74 -11.66 14.85
N VAL A 297 6.54 -11.06 14.91
CA VAL A 297 5.78 -10.91 16.15
C VAL A 297 5.36 -12.28 16.70
N LEU A 298 4.93 -13.21 15.83
CA LEU A 298 4.54 -14.56 16.22
C LEU A 298 5.71 -15.37 16.80
N ILE A 299 6.87 -15.32 16.15
CA ILE A 299 8.07 -16.05 16.56
C ILE A 299 8.57 -15.52 17.90
N LYS A 300 8.64 -14.21 18.09
CA LYS A 300 9.22 -13.56 19.27
C LYS A 300 8.24 -13.32 20.41
N GLY A 301 6.96 -13.08 20.09
CA GLY A 301 5.93 -12.70 21.06
C GLY A 301 4.82 -13.73 21.27
N GLY A 302 4.75 -14.75 20.41
CA GLY A 302 3.71 -15.79 20.47
C GLY A 302 2.36 -15.36 19.89
N LYS A 303 1.40 -16.31 19.92
CA LYS A 303 0.10 -16.16 19.23
C LYS A 303 -0.78 -15.03 19.80
N ASP A 304 -0.83 -14.87 21.14
CA ASP A 304 -1.65 -13.80 21.73
C ASP A 304 -1.18 -12.42 21.27
N LYS A 305 0.14 -12.20 21.24
CA LYS A 305 0.71 -10.96 20.75
C LYS A 305 0.43 -10.75 19.26
N ALA A 306 0.64 -11.80 18.45
CA ALA A 306 0.48 -11.71 16.99
C ALA A 306 -0.99 -11.53 16.55
N PHE A 307 -1.98 -12.11 17.25
CA PHE A 307 -3.37 -12.13 16.79
C PHE A 307 -4.35 -11.30 17.63
N ALA A 308 -4.06 -11.02 18.91
CA ALA A 308 -4.96 -10.25 19.74
C ALA A 308 -4.40 -8.91 20.19
N GLU A 309 -3.15 -8.86 20.63
CA GLU A 309 -2.55 -7.63 21.15
C GLU A 309 -2.37 -6.57 20.06
N LEU A 310 -2.02 -6.95 18.82
CA LEU A 310 -1.87 -6.05 17.70
C LEU A 310 -3.15 -5.24 17.36
N PHE A 311 -4.33 -5.75 17.67
CA PHE A 311 -5.57 -4.99 17.54
C PHE A 311 -5.75 -3.95 18.65
N ARG A 312 -5.17 -4.17 19.84
CA ARG A 312 -5.22 -3.25 20.98
C ARG A 312 -4.13 -2.20 20.92
N ASN A 313 -2.94 -2.62 20.46
CA ASN A 313 -1.74 -1.79 20.31
C ASN A 313 -1.18 -1.92 18.89
N PRO A 314 -1.86 -1.37 17.87
CA PRO A 314 -1.41 -1.50 16.49
C PRO A 314 -0.12 -0.72 16.24
N PRO A 315 0.71 -1.17 15.28
CA PRO A 315 1.79 -0.34 14.75
C PRO A 315 1.22 0.97 14.18
N ARG A 316 2.00 2.04 14.28
CA ARG A 316 1.55 3.40 13.92
C ARG A 316 2.16 3.92 12.63
N THR A 317 3.32 3.40 12.23
CA THR A 317 4.06 3.83 11.04
C THR A 317 4.40 2.65 10.14
N THR A 318 4.53 2.89 8.85
CA THR A 318 4.98 1.88 7.88
C THR A 318 6.38 1.37 8.24
N ARG A 319 7.22 2.18 8.88
CA ARG A 319 8.50 1.76 9.46
C ARG A 319 8.36 0.55 10.39
N GLN A 320 7.38 0.58 11.30
CA GLN A 320 7.18 -0.53 12.24
C GLN A 320 6.75 -1.83 11.54
N ILE A 321 6.11 -1.72 10.39
CA ILE A 321 5.75 -2.88 9.55
C ILE A 321 6.97 -3.39 8.76
N MET A 322 7.73 -2.47 8.15
CA MET A 322 8.90 -2.81 7.31
C MET A 322 10.10 -3.29 8.14
N GLU A 323 10.22 -2.76 9.37
CA GLU A 323 11.26 -3.08 10.35
C GLU A 323 10.64 -3.59 11.67
N PRO A 324 10.16 -4.85 11.75
CA PRO A 324 9.40 -5.38 12.90
C PRO A 324 10.09 -5.22 14.24
N GLN A 325 11.43 -5.12 14.25
CA GLN A 325 12.21 -4.92 15.49
C GLN A 325 11.90 -3.58 16.14
N THR A 326 11.57 -2.55 15.38
CA THR A 326 11.21 -1.21 15.89
C THR A 326 9.90 -1.27 16.69
N TYR A 327 8.93 -2.05 16.23
CA TYR A 327 7.70 -2.31 16.99
C TYR A 327 7.97 -3.18 18.23
N LEU A 328 8.73 -4.27 18.09
CA LEU A 328 8.99 -5.23 19.15
C LEU A 328 9.84 -4.64 20.30
N SER A 329 10.75 -3.72 20.00
CA SER A 329 11.55 -2.99 20.98
C SER A 329 10.78 -1.84 21.64
N GLY A 330 9.61 -1.46 21.09
CA GLY A 330 8.87 -0.29 21.54
C GLY A 330 9.50 1.04 21.11
N GLU A 331 10.30 1.03 20.03
CA GLU A 331 10.86 2.28 19.48
C GLU A 331 9.74 3.28 19.17
N ARG A 332 9.94 4.51 19.62
CA ARG A 332 9.06 5.64 19.31
C ARG A 332 9.91 6.72 18.66
N LEU A 333 9.59 7.02 17.41
CA LEU A 333 10.14 8.20 16.77
C LEU A 333 9.43 9.43 17.32
N GLU A 334 10.19 10.49 17.61
CA GLU A 334 9.60 11.80 17.87
C GLU A 334 8.93 12.29 16.58
N PRO A 335 7.64 12.62 16.59
CA PRO A 335 6.97 13.15 15.42
C PRO A 335 7.69 14.39 14.88
N MET A 336 7.81 14.48 13.56
CA MET A 336 8.40 15.66 12.93
C MET A 336 7.49 16.88 13.20
N PRO A 337 8.02 18.00 13.72
CA PRO A 337 7.21 19.18 13.99
C PRO A 337 6.57 19.72 12.71
N VAL A 338 5.30 20.11 12.81
CA VAL A 338 4.53 20.72 11.72
C VAL A 338 4.26 22.18 12.09
N PRO A 339 4.84 23.16 11.39
CA PRO A 339 4.59 24.56 11.67
C PRO A 339 3.18 24.99 11.26
N ASP A 340 2.72 26.12 11.82
CA ASP A 340 1.47 26.73 11.39
C ASP A 340 1.62 27.46 10.05
N LEU A 341 1.34 26.78 8.98
CA LEU A 341 1.51 27.27 7.61
C LEU A 341 0.33 28.09 7.08
N ARG A 342 -0.68 28.42 7.92
CA ARG A 342 -1.88 29.16 7.48
C ARG A 342 -1.57 30.55 6.92
N GLN A 343 -0.60 31.24 7.50
CA GLN A 343 -0.19 32.56 7.03
C GLN A 343 0.72 32.46 5.79
N VAL A 344 1.57 31.45 5.73
CA VAL A 344 2.43 31.18 4.58
C VAL A 344 1.57 30.87 3.35
N PHE A 345 0.59 29.99 3.50
CA PHE A 345 -0.32 29.60 2.43
C PHE A 345 -1.59 30.45 2.32
N LYS A 346 -1.60 31.69 2.82
CA LYS A 346 -2.81 32.55 2.78
C LYS A 346 -3.37 32.81 1.37
N ASN A 347 -2.53 32.77 0.35
CA ASN A 347 -2.89 32.96 -1.06
C ASN A 347 -3.14 31.63 -1.80
N TYR A 348 -3.10 30.50 -1.10
CA TYR A 348 -3.29 29.17 -1.64
C TYR A 348 -4.51 28.49 -1.01
N ASP A 349 -5.13 27.64 -1.76
CA ASP A 349 -6.14 26.69 -1.27
C ASP A 349 -5.44 25.34 -1.01
N ARG A 350 -5.68 24.76 0.17
CA ARG A 350 -5.16 23.44 0.51
C ARG A 350 -5.84 22.39 -0.37
N PHE A 351 -5.04 21.69 -1.16
CA PHE A 351 -5.50 20.61 -2.04
C PHE A 351 -5.46 19.26 -1.33
N ASP A 352 -4.32 18.94 -0.70
CA ASP A 352 -4.11 17.73 0.10
C ASP A 352 -3.00 17.94 1.12
N VAL A 353 -2.97 17.08 2.16
CA VAL A 353 -1.92 17.06 3.19
C VAL A 353 -1.87 15.67 3.80
N GLY A 354 -0.68 15.18 4.08
CA GLY A 354 -0.52 13.85 4.66
C GLY A 354 0.91 13.52 5.05
N ALA A 355 1.09 12.31 5.56
CA ALA A 355 2.38 11.73 5.82
C ALA A 355 3.07 11.30 4.51
N VAL A 356 4.40 11.29 4.54
CA VAL A 356 5.23 10.54 3.60
C VAL A 356 6.01 9.54 4.46
N GLY A 357 5.50 8.33 4.54
CA GLY A 357 6.02 7.28 5.40
C GLY A 357 7.30 6.63 4.87
N GLU A 358 7.88 5.74 5.67
CA GLU A 358 9.07 4.97 5.25
C GLU A 358 8.80 4.17 3.98
N PHE A 359 7.58 3.63 3.82
CA PHE A 359 7.16 2.92 2.62
C PHE A 359 7.20 3.82 1.37
N ASP A 360 6.63 5.02 1.44
CA ASP A 360 6.60 5.95 0.31
C ASP A 360 8.01 6.35 -0.11
N VAL A 361 8.86 6.61 0.88
CA VAL A 361 10.28 6.94 0.68
C VAL A 361 11.04 5.78 0.06
N ALA A 362 10.80 4.55 0.53
CA ALA A 362 11.43 3.36 -0.05
C ALA A 362 11.09 3.21 -1.53
N VAL A 363 9.80 3.34 -1.90
CA VAL A 363 9.37 3.24 -3.30
C VAL A 363 9.92 4.39 -4.15
N LEU A 364 9.99 5.61 -3.59
CA LEU A 364 10.58 6.75 -4.29
C LEU A 364 12.07 6.51 -4.60
N ILE A 365 12.82 6.00 -3.63
CA ILE A 365 14.24 5.69 -3.82
C ILE A 365 14.39 4.51 -4.80
N ASP A 366 13.57 3.47 -4.69
CA ASP A 366 13.55 2.34 -5.65
C ASP A 366 13.40 2.81 -7.09
N GLN A 367 12.47 3.70 -7.33
CA GLN A 367 12.16 4.20 -8.66
C GLN A 367 13.30 5.01 -9.26
N TYR A 368 14.04 5.77 -8.46
CA TYR A 368 15.05 6.70 -8.96
C TYR A 368 16.50 6.19 -8.83
N ALA A 369 16.79 5.39 -7.81
CA ALA A 369 18.12 4.89 -7.53
C ALA A 369 18.24 3.35 -7.50
N GLY A 370 17.10 2.65 -7.52
CA GLY A 370 17.03 1.18 -7.52
C GLY A 370 17.01 0.55 -6.13
N PRO A 371 16.56 -0.73 -6.04
CA PRO A 371 16.27 -1.40 -4.77
C PRO A 371 17.51 -1.56 -3.86
N ALA A 372 18.70 -1.74 -4.42
CA ALA A 372 19.91 -1.89 -3.62
C ALA A 372 20.22 -0.63 -2.79
N ILE A 373 20.06 0.57 -3.38
CA ILE A 373 20.24 1.84 -2.68
C ILE A 373 19.09 2.08 -1.72
N SER A 374 17.86 1.79 -2.13
CA SER A 374 16.68 1.94 -1.30
C SER A 374 16.82 1.18 0.01
N HIS A 375 17.14 -0.11 -0.03
CA HIS A 375 17.32 -0.95 1.17
C HIS A 375 18.40 -0.44 2.15
N THR A 376 19.37 0.33 1.67
CA THR A 376 20.39 0.93 2.54
C THR A 376 20.03 2.31 3.07
N LEU A 377 19.04 2.99 2.46
CA LEU A 377 18.73 4.37 2.78
C LEU A 377 17.41 4.56 3.53
N TYR A 378 16.32 3.90 3.11
CA TYR A 378 15.02 4.10 3.75
C TYR A 378 15.01 3.78 5.27
N PRO A 379 15.81 2.82 5.83
CA PRO A 379 15.82 2.57 7.26
C PRO A 379 16.32 3.76 8.10
N HIS A 380 16.89 4.76 7.44
CA HIS A 380 17.36 5.99 8.05
C HIS A 380 16.32 7.12 8.07
N TRP A 381 15.12 6.91 7.48
CA TRP A 381 14.00 7.85 7.58
C TRP A 381 13.52 8.00 9.03
N ARG A 382 13.13 9.22 9.44
CA ARG A 382 12.71 9.55 10.82
C ARG A 382 11.44 10.37 10.88
N GLY A 383 10.81 10.65 9.76
CA GLY A 383 9.56 11.39 9.64
C GLY A 383 9.49 12.18 8.35
N GLY A 384 8.27 12.42 7.87
CA GLY A 384 8.04 13.24 6.70
C GLY A 384 6.56 13.55 6.49
N TYR A 385 6.31 14.71 5.89
CA TYR A 385 4.97 15.15 5.53
C TYR A 385 4.97 16.02 4.29
N TYR A 386 3.82 16.16 3.68
CA TYR A 386 3.63 17.06 2.55
C TYR A 386 2.40 17.95 2.73
N PHE A 387 2.46 19.11 2.09
CA PHE A 387 1.33 19.98 1.81
C PHE A 387 1.26 20.22 0.30
N ALA A 388 0.16 19.79 -0.31
CA ALA A 388 -0.16 20.09 -1.70
C ALA A 388 -1.18 21.21 -1.73
N VAL A 389 -0.88 22.28 -2.48
CA VAL A 389 -1.68 23.51 -2.53
C VAL A 389 -1.86 24.01 -3.94
N ARG A 390 -2.85 24.85 -4.18
CA ARG A 390 -3.02 25.58 -5.44
C ARG A 390 -3.22 27.06 -5.19
N PRO A 391 -2.76 27.95 -6.08
CA PRO A 391 -3.09 29.36 -6.02
C PRO A 391 -4.60 29.56 -5.93
N ARG A 392 -5.01 30.43 -5.01
CA ARG A 392 -6.44 30.67 -4.76
C ARG A 392 -7.12 31.26 -6.01
N GLY A 393 -8.24 30.66 -6.39
CA GLY A 393 -9.02 31.10 -7.55
C GLY A 393 -8.50 30.59 -8.89
N ASP A 394 -7.42 29.81 -8.91
CA ASP A 394 -6.91 29.20 -10.14
C ASP A 394 -6.82 27.66 -10.02
N PRO A 395 -7.92 26.95 -10.25
CA PRO A 395 -7.94 25.48 -10.21
C PRO A 395 -7.16 24.83 -11.37
N ALA A 396 -6.78 25.58 -12.40
CA ALA A 396 -6.01 25.10 -13.54
C ALA A 396 -4.49 25.21 -13.33
N ALA A 397 -4.06 26.00 -12.34
CA ALA A 397 -2.65 26.12 -11.99
C ALA A 397 -2.03 24.75 -11.66
N PRO A 398 -0.74 24.54 -11.94
CA PRO A 398 -0.01 23.37 -11.49
C PRO A 398 -0.17 23.17 -9.98
N LEU A 399 -0.24 21.92 -9.55
CA LEU A 399 -0.22 21.60 -8.12
C LEU A 399 1.14 21.99 -7.55
N ALA A 400 1.14 22.83 -6.53
CA ALA A 400 2.33 23.19 -5.79
C ALA A 400 2.50 22.28 -4.57
N LEU A 401 3.74 21.98 -4.20
CA LEU A 401 4.09 21.02 -3.16
C LEU A 401 5.12 21.62 -2.20
N LEU A 402 4.89 21.46 -0.91
CA LEU A 402 5.89 21.42 0.13
C LEU A 402 6.06 19.96 0.56
N TYR A 403 7.27 19.44 0.59
CA TYR A 403 7.64 18.19 1.21
C TYR A 403 8.78 18.42 2.21
N ALA A 404 8.62 17.93 3.43
CA ALA A 404 9.66 17.99 4.46
C ALA A 404 9.89 16.58 5.01
N SER A 405 11.17 16.21 5.19
CA SER A 405 11.57 14.92 5.76
C SER A 405 12.78 15.05 6.68
N ARG A 406 12.82 14.19 7.70
CA ARG A 406 13.92 14.09 8.66
C ARG A 406 14.58 12.71 8.55
N TRP A 407 15.89 12.70 8.69
CA TRP A 407 16.74 11.53 8.53
C TRP A 407 17.58 11.26 9.77
N SER A 408 18.17 10.08 9.89
CA SER A 408 18.97 9.72 11.07
C SER A 408 20.31 10.49 11.17
N THR A 409 20.82 10.97 10.05
CA THR A 409 22.06 11.75 9.97
C THR A 409 22.00 12.77 8.82
N PRO A 410 22.80 13.85 8.89
CA PRO A 410 22.92 14.81 7.78
C PRO A 410 23.37 14.17 6.46
N GLU A 411 24.24 13.16 6.53
CA GLU A 411 24.68 12.40 5.35
C GLU A 411 23.49 11.72 4.65
N LYS A 412 22.61 11.05 5.41
CA LYS A 412 21.43 10.37 4.85
C LYS A 412 20.41 11.34 4.27
N ALA A 413 20.23 12.51 4.90
CA ALA A 413 19.45 13.60 4.35
C ALA A 413 20.01 14.07 2.99
N SER A 414 21.31 14.29 2.93
CA SER A 414 22.04 14.70 1.72
C SER A 414 21.93 13.67 0.58
N ASN A 415 22.05 12.36 0.90
CA ASN A 415 21.91 11.28 -0.08
C ASN A 415 20.49 11.23 -0.65
N PHE A 416 19.48 11.33 0.21
CA PHE A 416 18.09 11.36 -0.24
C PHE A 416 17.81 12.57 -1.13
N ALA A 417 18.26 13.76 -0.73
CA ALA A 417 18.09 14.99 -1.50
C ALA A 417 18.71 14.89 -2.91
N ALA A 418 19.89 14.28 -3.02
CA ALA A 418 20.54 14.02 -4.31
C ALA A 418 19.71 13.08 -5.21
N ILE A 419 19.14 12.00 -4.64
CA ILE A 419 18.25 11.07 -5.35
C ILE A 419 16.98 11.79 -5.81
N TYR A 420 16.39 12.61 -4.95
CA TYR A 420 15.20 13.39 -5.29
C TYR A 420 15.47 14.35 -6.45
N ALA A 421 16.62 15.08 -6.39
CA ALA A 421 17.06 15.97 -7.46
C ALA A 421 17.27 15.22 -8.79
N ALA A 422 17.97 14.09 -8.76
CA ALA A 422 18.19 13.25 -9.95
C ALA A 422 16.85 12.74 -10.57
N GLY A 423 15.84 12.54 -9.74
CA GLY A 423 14.48 12.18 -10.16
C GLY A 423 13.77 13.25 -10.98
N LEU A 424 14.14 14.54 -10.87
CA LEU A 424 13.49 15.64 -11.58
C LEU A 424 13.51 15.43 -13.10
N GLY A 425 14.64 15.01 -13.65
CA GLY A 425 14.79 14.74 -15.08
C GLY A 425 13.90 13.61 -15.63
N LYS A 426 13.39 12.73 -14.75
CA LYS A 426 12.44 11.67 -15.12
C LYS A 426 10.98 12.12 -15.01
N ARG A 427 10.70 13.18 -14.22
CA ARG A 427 9.36 13.68 -13.92
C ARG A 427 8.92 14.85 -14.80
N TYR A 428 9.87 15.71 -15.17
CA TYR A 428 9.67 16.94 -15.91
C TYR A 428 10.27 16.84 -17.31
N LEU A 429 9.59 17.46 -18.29
CA LEU A 429 10.07 17.50 -19.67
C LEU A 429 11.26 18.45 -19.85
N ARG A 430 11.30 19.49 -19.01
CA ARG A 430 12.37 20.49 -19.00
C ARG A 430 12.84 20.69 -17.56
N VAL A 431 14.11 20.50 -17.35
CA VAL A 431 14.78 20.76 -16.05
C VAL A 431 16.02 21.55 -16.30
N HIS A 432 16.10 22.72 -15.71
CA HIS A 432 17.26 23.59 -15.80
C HIS A 432 17.77 23.95 -14.40
N ASP A 433 18.99 23.56 -14.08
CA ASP A 433 19.65 23.89 -12.81
C ASP A 433 20.01 25.39 -12.81
N VAL A 434 19.56 26.13 -11.82
CA VAL A 434 19.89 27.54 -11.65
C VAL A 434 21.18 27.63 -10.86
N ALA A 435 22.31 27.75 -11.57
CA ALA A 435 23.61 27.96 -10.93
C ALA A 435 23.57 29.21 -10.06
N HIS A 436 24.09 29.15 -8.82
CA HIS A 436 24.34 30.33 -8.00
C HIS A 436 25.34 31.23 -8.68
N ALA A 437 25.15 32.54 -8.62
CA ALA A 437 26.06 33.51 -9.24
C ALA A 437 27.49 33.31 -8.72
N GLY A 438 28.37 32.73 -9.53
CA GLY A 438 29.78 32.45 -9.20
C GLY A 438 30.21 30.98 -9.32
N GLU A 439 29.30 30.04 -9.43
CA GLU A 439 29.65 28.63 -9.71
C GLU A 439 29.53 28.37 -11.21
N GLN A 440 30.57 27.76 -11.79
CA GLN A 440 30.45 27.26 -13.17
C GLN A 440 29.33 26.20 -13.22
N PRO A 441 28.45 26.24 -14.24
CA PRO A 441 27.45 25.19 -14.40
C PRO A 441 28.20 23.86 -14.46
N ALA A 442 27.88 22.98 -13.52
CA ALA A 442 28.41 21.62 -13.55
C ALA A 442 27.97 21.02 -14.89
N ILE A 443 28.94 20.86 -15.80
CA ILE A 443 28.80 20.04 -17.00
C ILE A 443 28.22 18.70 -16.53
N GLU A 444 27.21 18.18 -17.22
CA GLU A 444 26.57 16.88 -17.04
C GLU A 444 27.58 15.81 -16.60
N THR A 445 27.89 15.73 -15.35
CA THR A 445 28.72 14.69 -14.79
C THR A 445 27.95 14.07 -13.65
N ALA A 446 27.88 12.77 -13.71
CA ALA A 446 27.39 11.80 -12.73
C ALA A 446 26.73 12.42 -11.51
N ALA A 447 25.43 12.15 -11.31
CA ALA A 447 24.69 12.61 -10.16
C ALA A 447 25.58 12.58 -8.92
N SER A 448 25.82 13.75 -8.32
CA SER A 448 26.54 13.80 -7.04
C SER A 448 25.78 12.93 -6.06
N ASP A 449 26.45 12.00 -5.38
CA ASP A 449 25.84 11.15 -4.36
C ASP A 449 25.35 11.95 -3.15
N HIS A 450 25.64 13.25 -3.12
CA HIS A 450 25.34 14.17 -2.02
C HIS A 450 24.86 15.53 -2.53
N LEU A 451 23.80 16.04 -1.88
CA LEU A 451 23.31 17.41 -2.06
C LEU A 451 23.25 18.09 -0.70
N THR A 452 23.91 19.24 -0.57
CA THR A 452 23.93 20.05 0.67
C THR A 452 23.52 21.48 0.38
N GLY A 453 22.90 22.14 1.36
CA GLY A 453 22.41 23.49 1.21
C GLY A 453 21.24 23.60 0.23
N LYS A 454 21.03 24.82 -0.25
CA LYS A 454 19.89 25.17 -1.11
C LYS A 454 20.28 25.11 -2.60
N ARG A 455 19.49 24.36 -3.41
CA ARG A 455 19.62 24.36 -4.87
C ARG A 455 18.25 24.54 -5.52
N THR A 456 18.24 25.15 -6.70
CA THR A 456 17.02 25.51 -7.43
C THR A 456 17.09 24.99 -8.85
N TRP A 457 16.01 24.41 -9.33
CA TRP A 457 15.77 24.01 -10.72
C TRP A 457 14.53 24.71 -11.26
N LEU A 458 14.54 25.06 -12.54
CA LEU A 458 13.39 25.54 -13.26
C LEU A 458 12.80 24.40 -14.10
N THR A 459 11.49 24.21 -13.99
CA THR A 459 10.73 23.22 -14.74
C THR A 459 9.58 23.89 -15.50
N GLU A 460 8.89 23.13 -16.36
CA GLU A 460 7.68 23.64 -17.04
C GLU A 460 6.53 23.95 -16.08
N ASP A 461 6.52 23.33 -14.88
CA ASP A 461 5.49 23.57 -13.84
C ASP A 461 5.89 24.67 -12.85
N GLY A 462 7.09 25.25 -12.99
CA GLY A 462 7.64 26.26 -12.08
C GLY A 462 8.94 25.84 -11.38
N PRO A 463 9.39 26.61 -10.38
CA PRO A 463 10.63 26.31 -9.68
C PRO A 463 10.49 25.07 -8.78
N VAL A 464 11.60 24.35 -8.64
CA VAL A 464 11.82 23.31 -7.63
C VAL A 464 13.01 23.74 -6.79
N VAL A 465 12.80 23.85 -5.48
CA VAL A 465 13.88 24.18 -4.53
C VAL A 465 14.05 22.99 -3.60
N ILE A 466 15.28 22.51 -3.47
CA ILE A 466 15.67 21.50 -2.48
C ILE A 466 16.67 22.16 -1.55
N ASP A 467 16.37 22.16 -0.25
CA ASP A 467 17.26 22.68 0.78
C ASP A 467 17.52 21.62 1.85
N VAL A 468 18.80 21.42 2.18
CA VAL A 468 19.26 20.43 3.16
C VAL A 468 20.00 21.15 4.29
N GLN A 469 19.42 21.14 5.48
CA GLN A 469 20.03 21.69 6.68
C GLN A 469 20.04 20.63 7.80
N GLY A 470 21.24 20.21 8.19
CA GLY A 470 21.42 19.13 9.15
C GLY A 470 20.79 17.82 8.64
N ASP A 471 19.95 17.22 9.45
CA ASP A 471 19.24 15.97 9.18
C ASP A 471 17.88 16.16 8.47
N THR A 472 17.55 17.38 8.05
CA THR A 472 16.25 17.75 7.49
C THR A 472 16.39 18.16 6.02
N VAL A 473 15.50 17.64 5.18
CA VAL A 473 15.35 18.00 3.77
C VAL A 473 14.01 18.69 3.59
N MET A 474 14.02 19.87 2.98
CA MET A 474 12.84 20.57 2.50
C MET A 474 12.85 20.61 0.97
N VAL A 475 11.73 20.26 0.38
CA VAL A 475 11.49 20.39 -1.07
C VAL A 475 10.27 21.26 -1.28
N THR A 476 10.39 22.28 -2.12
CA THR A 476 9.24 23.02 -2.63
C THR A 476 9.17 22.90 -4.16
N GLU A 477 7.97 22.70 -4.69
CA GLU A 477 7.76 22.62 -6.13
C GLU A 477 6.59 23.54 -6.54
N SER A 478 6.79 24.32 -7.59
CA SER A 478 5.78 25.24 -8.17
C SER A 478 5.25 26.31 -7.20
N LEU A 479 6.01 26.63 -6.15
CA LEU A 479 5.75 27.76 -5.25
C LEU A 479 6.56 28.97 -5.66
N ASP A 480 6.02 30.17 -5.37
CA ASP A 480 6.77 31.42 -5.57
C ASP A 480 7.91 31.55 -4.55
N GLN A 481 8.88 32.44 -4.85
CA GLN A 481 10.08 32.63 -4.04
C GLN A 481 9.76 33.12 -2.61
N ASP A 482 8.85 34.08 -2.48
CA ASP A 482 8.46 34.65 -1.17
C ASP A 482 7.81 33.58 -0.26
N THR A 483 6.98 32.71 -0.84
CA THR A 483 6.37 31.57 -0.14
C THR A 483 7.44 30.56 0.26
N THR A 484 8.37 30.24 -0.66
CA THR A 484 9.47 29.30 -0.39
C THR A 484 10.37 29.78 0.73
N ASP A 485 10.78 31.06 0.73
CA ASP A 485 11.66 31.63 1.77
C ASP A 485 10.98 31.65 3.15
N LYS A 486 9.66 31.87 3.21
CA LYS A 486 8.88 31.76 4.46
C LYS A 486 8.82 30.32 4.96
N LEU A 487 8.61 29.36 4.07
CA LEU A 487 8.61 27.94 4.42
C LEU A 487 9.96 27.49 4.97
N GLU A 488 11.04 27.96 4.37
CA GLU A 488 12.40 27.69 4.84
C GLU A 488 12.60 28.17 6.28
N GLN A 489 12.18 29.40 6.59
CA GLN A 489 12.25 29.95 7.95
C GLN A 489 11.42 29.14 8.96
N GLU A 490 10.19 28.73 8.59
CA GLU A 490 9.31 27.95 9.48
C GLU A 490 9.85 26.53 9.70
N ILE A 491 10.27 25.82 8.65
CA ILE A 491 10.73 24.43 8.72
C ILE A 491 12.03 24.31 9.49
N PHE A 492 13.05 25.10 9.14
CA PHE A 492 14.36 25.01 9.77
C PHE A 492 14.44 25.77 11.09
N GLY A 493 13.65 26.84 11.27
CA GLY A 493 13.51 27.54 12.56
C GLY A 493 12.97 26.62 13.65
N MET A 494 11.97 25.79 13.35
CA MET A 494 11.45 24.81 14.28
C MET A 494 12.42 23.65 14.54
N ALA A 495 13.12 23.17 13.51
CA ALA A 495 14.10 22.11 13.66
C ALA A 495 15.29 22.54 14.58
N ALA A 496 15.65 23.81 14.56
CA ALA A 496 16.67 24.37 15.46
C ALA A 496 16.16 24.52 16.91
N ALA A 497 14.87 24.83 17.11
CA ALA A 497 14.27 24.98 18.42
C ALA A 497 13.98 23.64 19.14
N ALA A 498 13.89 22.55 18.40
CA ALA A 498 13.64 21.21 18.93
C ALA A 498 14.91 20.43 19.36
N LYS A 499 16.10 20.98 19.09
CA LYS A 499 17.42 20.47 19.55
C LYS A 499 17.86 21.18 20.82
#